data_c4f5122737fbcec44b25b6a0ae3d5cd5
#
_entry.id   c4f5122737fbcec44b25b6a0ae3d5cd5
#
_cell.length_a   1.000
_cell.length_b   1.000
_cell.length_c   1.000
_cell.angle_alpha   90.00
_cell.angle_beta   90.00
_cell.angle_gamma   90.00
#
_symmetry.space_group_name_H-M   'P 1'
#
loop_
_entity.id
_entity.type
_entity.pdbx_description
1 polymer ?
#
loop_
_entity_poly.entity_id
_entity_poly.type
_entity_poly.pdbx_seq_one_letter_code
_entity_poly.pdbx_strand_id
1 'polypeptide(L)'
;GANMNAQVGLTNPGFIGADVCHLNLHKTFASPHGGGGPGVGPICVAKHLVPFLPGHALFGNDANEVAAAPYGSAGILPITYGYIKMLGAEGLRRVTEIAIVNANYMSCRLKDSFRTYYSGETGRVGHEMILDLTRFKHDYNIDCGDIAHRLMDYGFHAPTLSFPVHETLMVE
;
A
#
# COMPACT_ATOMS: atom_id res chain seq x y z
N GLY A 1 -7.52 -3.41 3.02
CA GLY A 1 -6.26 -2.80 2.84
C GLY A 1 -6.00 -2.23 1.47
N ALA A 2 -5.77 -0.92 1.43
CA ALA A 2 -5.45 -0.23 0.19
C ALA A 2 -4.21 -0.83 -0.50
N ASN A 3 -3.17 -1.17 0.29
CA ASN A 3 -1.97 -1.86 -0.17
C ASN A 3 -2.08 -3.35 0.18
N MET A 4 -1.95 -4.21 -0.83
CA MET A 4 -2.07 -5.66 -0.72
C MET A 4 -0.72 -6.39 -0.85
N ASN A 5 0.41 -5.65 -0.85
CA ASN A 5 1.74 -6.21 -1.14
C ASN A 5 2.22 -7.29 -0.15
N ALA A 6 1.64 -7.37 1.05
CA ALA A 6 1.92 -8.44 2.01
C ALA A 6 0.82 -9.53 2.04
N GLN A 7 -0.19 -9.47 1.18
CA GLN A 7 -1.38 -10.30 1.30
C GLN A 7 -1.63 -11.22 0.10
N VAL A 8 -1.40 -10.75 -1.13
CA VAL A 8 -1.80 -11.47 -2.34
C VAL A 8 -1.18 -12.86 -2.40
N GLY A 9 -2.03 -13.87 -2.49
CA GLY A 9 -1.62 -15.29 -2.52
C GLY A 9 -1.23 -15.90 -1.16
N LEU A 10 -1.16 -15.10 -0.08
CA LEU A 10 -0.85 -15.57 1.28
C LEU A 10 -2.08 -15.49 2.20
N THR A 11 -2.84 -14.40 2.09
CA THR A 11 -4.08 -14.19 2.86
C THR A 11 -5.02 -13.28 2.07
N ASN A 12 -6.18 -12.97 2.62
CA ASN A 12 -7.12 -12.04 2.03
C ASN A 12 -7.99 -11.37 3.10
N PRO A 13 -8.59 -10.20 2.79
CA PRO A 13 -9.40 -9.45 3.74
C PRO A 13 -10.56 -10.24 4.35
N GLY A 14 -11.23 -11.08 3.56
CA GLY A 14 -12.34 -11.92 4.06
C GLY A 14 -11.88 -12.96 5.07
N PHE A 15 -10.71 -13.56 4.85
CA PHE A 15 -10.13 -14.55 5.77
C PHE A 15 -9.76 -13.92 7.13
N ILE A 16 -9.25 -12.69 7.12
CA ILE A 16 -8.93 -11.96 8.36
C ILE A 16 -10.14 -11.29 9.03
N GLY A 17 -11.34 -11.47 8.48
CA GLY A 17 -12.60 -11.00 9.07
C GLY A 17 -12.99 -9.57 8.72
N ALA A 18 -12.45 -8.98 7.67
CA ALA A 18 -12.83 -7.64 7.23
C ALA A 18 -14.20 -7.65 6.51
N ASP A 19 -15.09 -6.75 6.91
CA ASP A 19 -16.40 -6.58 6.28
C ASP A 19 -16.35 -5.67 5.05
N VAL A 20 -15.40 -4.76 4.99
CA VAL A 20 -15.16 -3.83 3.87
C VAL A 20 -13.68 -3.81 3.53
N CYS A 21 -13.36 -3.85 2.24
CA CYS A 21 -12.00 -3.70 1.75
C CYS A 21 -11.95 -2.72 0.58
N HIS A 22 -11.17 -1.68 0.72
CA HIS A 22 -10.77 -0.79 -0.36
C HIS A 22 -9.44 -1.24 -0.94
N LEU A 23 -9.34 -1.32 -2.26
CA LEU A 23 -8.11 -1.69 -2.98
C LEU A 23 -7.57 -0.48 -3.75
N ASN A 24 -6.29 -0.19 -3.60
CA ASN A 24 -5.60 0.72 -4.50
C ASN A 24 -4.90 -0.07 -5.62
N LEU A 25 -5.46 -0.04 -6.81
CA LEU A 25 -4.88 -0.77 -7.95
C LEU A 25 -3.51 -0.21 -8.34
N HIS A 26 -3.24 1.06 -8.08
CA HIS A 26 -1.96 1.73 -8.34
C HIS A 26 -0.85 1.35 -7.33
N LYS A 27 -1.15 0.60 -6.29
CA LYS A 27 -0.15 0.08 -5.35
C LYS A 27 0.30 -1.33 -5.72
N THR A 28 -0.60 -2.28 -5.64
CA THR A 28 -0.28 -3.72 -5.78
C THR A 28 -0.48 -4.24 -7.21
N PHE A 29 -1.30 -3.57 -8.03
CA PHE A 29 -1.76 -4.10 -9.32
C PHE A 29 -1.35 -3.23 -10.52
N ALA A 30 -0.27 -2.47 -10.40
CA ALA A 30 0.41 -1.74 -11.46
C ALA A 30 -0.45 -0.70 -12.24
N SER A 31 -1.59 -0.31 -11.71
CA SER A 31 -2.38 0.77 -12.31
C SER A 31 -1.63 2.11 -12.17
N PRO A 32 -1.63 3.00 -13.19
CA PRO A 32 -0.98 4.29 -13.06
C PRO A 32 -1.67 5.17 -12.02
N HIS A 33 -0.88 5.88 -11.21
CA HIS A 33 -1.37 6.90 -10.27
C HIS A 33 -1.27 8.31 -10.87
N GLY A 34 -0.23 8.58 -11.68
CA GLY A 34 -0.06 9.83 -12.42
C GLY A 34 0.10 11.07 -11.54
N GLY A 35 0.68 10.92 -10.34
CA GLY A 35 0.79 12.04 -9.40
C GLY A 35 -0.56 12.51 -8.83
N GLY A 36 -1.59 11.65 -8.83
CA GLY A 36 -2.95 11.97 -8.42
C GLY A 36 -3.94 12.06 -9.60
N GLY A 37 -3.56 11.53 -10.76
CA GLY A 37 -4.37 11.48 -11.98
C GLY A 37 -5.46 10.41 -11.95
N PRO A 38 -5.54 9.54 -12.98
CA PRO A 38 -6.63 8.57 -13.10
C PRO A 38 -6.67 7.62 -11.90
N GLY A 39 -7.86 7.42 -11.33
CA GLY A 39 -8.06 6.60 -10.15
C GLY A 39 -9.11 5.52 -10.35
N VAL A 40 -8.79 4.31 -9.91
CA VAL A 40 -9.74 3.21 -9.75
C VAL A 40 -9.42 2.52 -8.42
N GLY A 41 -10.40 2.48 -7.53
CA GLY A 41 -10.28 1.87 -6.22
C GLY A 41 -11.47 0.96 -5.94
N PRO A 42 -11.42 -0.33 -6.32
CA PRO A 42 -12.52 -1.26 -6.05
C PRO A 42 -12.83 -1.32 -4.56
N ILE A 43 -14.11 -1.34 -4.23
CA ILE A 43 -14.63 -1.61 -2.89
C ILE A 43 -15.25 -3.00 -2.89
N CYS A 44 -14.79 -3.84 -2.00
CA CYS A 44 -15.37 -5.15 -1.75
C CYS A 44 -16.04 -5.15 -0.38
N VAL A 45 -17.22 -5.76 -0.29
CA VAL A 45 -17.98 -5.81 0.95
C VAL A 45 -18.45 -7.22 1.27
N ALA A 46 -18.63 -7.51 2.56
CA ALA A 46 -19.27 -8.73 3.02
C ALA A 46 -20.77 -8.76 2.60
N LYS A 47 -21.33 -9.96 2.46
CA LYS A 47 -22.68 -10.17 1.92
C LYS A 47 -23.77 -9.33 2.59
N HIS A 48 -23.71 -9.13 3.88
CA HIS A 48 -24.72 -8.37 4.64
C HIS A 48 -24.70 -6.87 4.34
N LEU A 49 -23.62 -6.34 3.74
CA LEU A 49 -23.48 -4.94 3.35
C LEU A 49 -23.90 -4.67 1.90
N VAL A 50 -24.10 -5.69 1.08
CA VAL A 50 -24.49 -5.54 -0.33
C VAL A 50 -25.74 -4.66 -0.52
N PRO A 51 -26.81 -4.77 0.30
CA PRO A 51 -27.99 -3.93 0.16
C PRO A 51 -27.74 -2.42 0.40
N PHE A 52 -26.61 -2.07 0.99
CA PHE A 52 -26.24 -0.69 1.33
C PHE A 52 -25.24 -0.08 0.36
N LEU A 53 -24.84 -0.82 -0.68
CA LEU A 53 -23.96 -0.28 -1.71
C LEU A 53 -24.61 0.85 -2.47
N PRO A 54 -23.84 1.88 -2.90
CA PRO A 54 -24.37 2.95 -3.73
C PRO A 54 -24.95 2.41 -5.03
N GLY A 55 -26.06 2.98 -5.46
CA GLY A 55 -26.60 2.81 -6.79
C GLY A 55 -25.95 3.73 -7.80
N HIS A 56 -26.40 3.68 -9.05
CA HIS A 56 -26.05 4.62 -10.10
C HIS A 56 -27.15 4.70 -11.15
N ALA A 57 -27.45 5.90 -11.63
CA ALA A 57 -28.52 6.15 -12.60
C ALA A 57 -28.36 5.33 -13.90
N LEU A 58 -27.12 5.10 -14.35
CA LEU A 58 -26.83 4.28 -15.54
C LEU A 58 -27.29 2.82 -15.42
N PHE A 59 -27.54 2.34 -14.21
CA PHE A 59 -28.01 0.97 -13.94
C PHE A 59 -29.47 0.92 -13.49
N GLY A 60 -30.19 2.04 -13.65
CA GLY A 60 -31.60 2.12 -13.25
C GLY A 60 -31.84 2.19 -11.73
N ASN A 61 -30.79 2.47 -10.97
CA ASN A 61 -30.84 2.66 -9.52
C ASN A 61 -29.95 3.85 -9.13
N ASP A 62 -30.57 5.00 -8.89
CA ASP A 62 -29.91 6.25 -8.50
C ASP A 62 -29.87 6.44 -6.97
N ALA A 63 -30.36 5.49 -6.19
CA ALA A 63 -30.38 5.55 -4.75
C ALA A 63 -28.94 5.61 -4.20
N ASN A 64 -28.64 6.66 -3.41
CA ASN A 64 -27.34 6.85 -2.79
C ASN A 64 -26.17 6.91 -3.78
N GLU A 65 -26.38 7.44 -4.99
CA GLU A 65 -25.30 7.67 -5.95
C GLU A 65 -24.20 8.56 -5.34
N VAL A 66 -22.94 8.11 -5.42
CA VAL A 66 -21.78 8.79 -4.79
C VAL A 66 -20.79 9.36 -5.80
N ALA A 67 -20.88 8.97 -7.08
CA ALA A 67 -19.96 9.40 -8.12
C ALA A 67 -20.61 9.35 -9.50
N ALA A 68 -20.31 10.34 -10.33
CA ALA A 68 -20.77 10.37 -11.72
C ALA A 68 -20.12 9.29 -12.62
N ALA A 69 -18.98 8.75 -12.20
CA ALA A 69 -18.27 7.68 -12.89
C ALA A 69 -18.25 6.42 -12.01
N PRO A 70 -19.19 5.48 -12.17
CA PRO A 70 -19.36 4.33 -11.24
C PRO A 70 -18.18 3.37 -11.21
N TYR A 71 -17.37 3.36 -12.25
CA TYR A 71 -16.17 2.53 -12.35
C TYR A 71 -14.86 3.34 -12.27
N GLY A 72 -14.91 4.60 -11.82
CA GLY A 72 -13.75 5.48 -11.82
C GLY A 72 -13.17 5.68 -13.21
N SER A 73 -11.86 5.77 -13.33
CA SER A 73 -11.16 5.86 -14.63
C SER A 73 -11.02 4.48 -15.26
N ALA A 74 -12.12 3.90 -15.70
CA ALA A 74 -12.19 2.51 -16.18
C ALA A 74 -11.22 2.19 -17.34
N GLY A 75 -10.80 3.18 -18.12
CA GLY A 75 -9.85 3.02 -19.22
C GLY A 75 -8.46 2.53 -18.81
N ILE A 76 -8.09 2.59 -17.51
CA ILE A 76 -6.82 2.06 -17.00
C ILE A 76 -6.90 0.60 -16.52
N LEU A 77 -8.10 0.03 -16.38
CA LEU A 77 -8.30 -1.36 -15.92
C LEU A 77 -7.58 -2.41 -16.79
N PRO A 78 -7.47 -2.25 -18.14
CA PRO A 78 -6.68 -3.17 -18.96
C PRO A 78 -5.23 -3.33 -18.52
N ILE A 79 -4.62 -2.30 -17.92
CA ILE A 79 -3.24 -2.36 -17.39
C ILE A 79 -3.18 -3.34 -16.23
N THR A 80 -4.06 -3.20 -15.25
CA THR A 80 -4.16 -4.14 -14.12
C THR A 80 -4.50 -5.56 -14.60
N TYR A 81 -5.42 -5.69 -15.54
CA TYR A 81 -5.75 -6.99 -16.14
C TYR A 81 -4.53 -7.64 -16.81
N GLY A 82 -3.79 -6.89 -17.62
CA GLY A 82 -2.57 -7.35 -18.27
C GLY A 82 -1.53 -7.79 -17.26
N TYR A 83 -1.29 -7.01 -16.22
CA TYR A 83 -0.37 -7.33 -15.13
C TYR A 83 -0.72 -8.66 -14.46
N ILE A 84 -1.99 -8.83 -14.06
CA ILE A 84 -2.47 -10.07 -13.44
C ILE A 84 -2.34 -11.26 -14.39
N LYS A 85 -2.67 -11.09 -15.67
CA LYS A 85 -2.56 -12.16 -16.68
C LYS A 85 -1.11 -12.56 -16.95
N MET A 86 -0.19 -11.61 -16.96
CA MET A 86 1.24 -11.87 -17.17
C MET A 86 1.85 -12.65 -16.02
N LEU A 87 1.52 -12.32 -14.79
CA LEU A 87 2.07 -12.96 -13.60
C LEU A 87 1.37 -14.29 -13.25
N GLY A 88 0.07 -14.37 -13.48
CA GLY A 88 -0.74 -15.49 -13.02
C GLY A 88 -0.77 -15.60 -11.49
N ALA A 89 -1.39 -16.64 -10.97
CA ALA A 89 -1.54 -16.83 -9.52
C ALA A 89 -0.20 -17.05 -8.82
N GLU A 90 0.69 -17.81 -9.42
CA GLU A 90 2.02 -18.11 -8.86
C GLU A 90 2.90 -16.85 -8.84
N GLY A 91 2.94 -16.11 -9.95
CA GLY A 91 3.71 -14.88 -10.04
C GLY A 91 3.25 -13.82 -9.04
N LEU A 92 1.94 -13.63 -8.86
CA LEU A 92 1.38 -12.70 -7.88
C LEU A 92 1.77 -13.09 -6.45
N ARG A 93 1.71 -14.36 -6.10
CA ARG A 93 2.18 -14.86 -4.81
C ARG A 93 3.68 -14.61 -4.63
N ARG A 94 4.47 -14.90 -5.66
CA ARG A 94 5.93 -14.69 -5.64
C ARG A 94 6.31 -13.22 -5.43
N VAL A 95 5.58 -12.29 -6.05
CA VAL A 95 5.77 -10.85 -5.82
C VAL A 95 5.58 -10.49 -4.34
N THR A 96 4.52 -10.99 -3.71
CA THR A 96 4.26 -10.78 -2.29
C THR A 96 5.39 -11.34 -1.41
N GLU A 97 5.83 -12.56 -1.67
CA GLU A 97 6.92 -13.20 -0.94
C GLU A 97 8.22 -12.41 -1.05
N ILE A 98 8.56 -11.94 -2.25
CA ILE A 98 9.77 -11.14 -2.49
C ILE A 98 9.66 -9.77 -1.79
N ALA A 99 8.52 -9.11 -1.82
CA ALA A 99 8.33 -7.83 -1.13
C ALA A 99 8.59 -7.97 0.38
N ILE A 100 8.06 -9.02 1.00
CA ILE A 100 8.29 -9.31 2.41
C ILE A 100 9.77 -9.61 2.69
N VAL A 101 10.42 -10.41 1.85
CA VAL A 101 11.84 -10.72 1.99
C VAL A 101 12.70 -9.48 1.87
N ASN A 102 12.42 -8.61 0.89
CA ASN A 102 13.17 -7.37 0.68
C ASN A 102 13.07 -6.43 1.88
N ALA A 103 11.87 -6.19 2.42
CA ALA A 103 11.69 -5.35 3.58
C ALA A 103 12.45 -5.89 4.81
N ASN A 104 12.38 -7.20 5.04
CA ASN A 104 13.10 -7.84 6.15
C ASN A 104 14.63 -7.83 5.94
N TYR A 105 15.10 -8.01 4.71
CA TYR A 105 16.52 -7.88 4.38
C TYR A 105 17.03 -6.46 4.67
N MET A 106 16.32 -5.45 4.20
CA MET A 106 16.69 -4.05 4.47
C MET A 106 16.66 -3.74 5.97
N SER A 107 15.60 -4.15 6.69
CA SER A 107 15.51 -3.99 8.14
C SER A 107 16.72 -4.60 8.85
N CYS A 108 17.13 -5.81 8.47
CA CYS A 108 18.29 -6.48 9.01
C CYS A 108 19.60 -5.74 8.69
N ARG A 109 19.76 -5.21 7.47
CA ARG A 109 20.96 -4.49 7.04
C ARG A 109 21.11 -3.12 7.70
N LEU A 110 19.99 -2.48 8.03
CA LEU A 110 19.97 -1.14 8.61
C LEU A 110 19.93 -1.11 10.14
N LYS A 111 19.71 -2.24 10.81
CA LYS A 111 19.45 -2.34 12.26
C LYS A 111 20.48 -1.68 13.17
N ASP A 112 21.74 -1.65 12.75
CA ASP A 112 22.84 -1.09 13.55
C ASP A 112 22.87 0.46 13.48
N SER A 113 22.27 1.06 12.44
CA SER A 113 22.20 2.50 12.22
C SER A 113 20.80 3.06 12.49
N PHE A 114 19.77 2.32 12.13
CA PHE A 114 18.39 2.76 12.21
C PHE A 114 17.54 1.70 12.93
N ARG A 115 16.89 2.09 13.99
CA ARG A 115 15.94 1.22 14.68
C ARG A 115 14.69 1.03 13.84
N THR A 116 14.25 -0.21 13.66
CA THR A 116 12.89 -0.49 13.19
C THR A 116 11.90 -0.17 14.32
N TYR A 117 10.98 0.77 14.08
CA TYR A 117 10.05 1.25 15.10
C TYR A 117 9.11 0.15 15.59
N TYR A 118 8.57 -0.66 14.67
CA TYR A 118 7.67 -1.75 14.98
C TYR A 118 8.06 -3.01 14.21
N SER A 119 7.96 -4.15 14.89
CA SER A 119 8.08 -5.47 14.30
C SER A 119 7.11 -6.43 14.99
N GLY A 120 6.76 -7.53 14.33
CA GLY A 120 6.00 -8.60 14.94
C GLY A 120 6.79 -9.32 16.04
N GLU A 121 6.15 -10.27 16.72
CA GLU A 121 6.75 -11.06 17.82
C GLU A 121 8.05 -11.78 17.43
N THR A 122 8.19 -12.13 16.13
CA THR A 122 9.40 -12.76 15.60
C THR A 122 10.51 -11.77 15.22
N GLY A 123 10.33 -10.47 15.49
CA GLY A 123 11.25 -9.42 15.07
C GLY A 123 11.21 -9.10 13.57
N ARG A 124 10.18 -9.57 12.85
CA ARG A 124 10.03 -9.38 11.40
C ARG A 124 8.98 -8.34 11.07
N VAL A 125 9.14 -7.73 9.89
CA VAL A 125 8.19 -6.78 9.29
C VAL A 125 7.41 -7.42 8.14
N GLY A 126 6.38 -6.75 7.65
CA GLY A 126 5.64 -7.14 6.45
C GLY A 126 6.39 -6.79 5.17
N HIS A 127 5.71 -6.16 4.22
CA HIS A 127 6.28 -5.67 2.96
C HIS A 127 6.93 -4.28 3.09
N GLU A 128 6.78 -3.63 4.23
CA GLU A 128 7.30 -2.30 4.55
C GLU A 128 7.88 -2.29 5.97
N MET A 129 8.73 -1.33 6.25
CA MET A 129 9.28 -1.10 7.59
C MET A 129 9.21 0.38 7.96
N ILE A 130 9.10 0.65 9.26
CA ILE A 130 9.11 2.00 9.80
C ILE A 130 10.44 2.21 10.51
N LEU A 131 11.25 3.15 10.01
CA LEU A 131 12.52 3.53 10.63
C LEU A 131 12.29 4.66 11.62
N ASP A 132 12.74 4.47 12.84
CA ASP A 132 12.69 5.45 13.92
C ASP A 132 13.88 6.40 13.83
N LEU A 133 13.61 7.68 13.68
CA LEU A 133 14.60 8.74 13.55
C LEU A 133 14.64 9.70 14.75
N THR A 134 13.84 9.43 15.77
CA THR A 134 13.72 10.31 16.95
C THR A 134 15.06 10.61 17.61
N ARG A 135 15.99 9.62 17.64
CA ARG A 135 17.34 9.81 18.15
C ARG A 135 18.15 10.83 17.34
N PHE A 136 18.04 10.81 16.01
CA PHE A 136 18.76 11.75 15.14
C PHE A 136 18.26 13.17 15.36
N LYS A 137 16.95 13.33 15.54
CA LYS A 137 16.36 14.64 15.89
C LYS A 137 16.83 15.13 17.24
N HIS A 138 16.83 14.26 18.25
CA HIS A 138 17.22 14.63 19.61
C HIS A 138 18.72 14.94 19.73
N ASP A 139 19.59 14.08 19.21
CA ASP A 139 21.03 14.16 19.45
C ASP A 139 21.74 15.13 18.48
N TYR A 140 21.22 15.27 17.25
CA TYR A 140 21.90 16.00 16.17
C TYR A 140 21.04 17.10 15.52
N ASN A 141 19.80 17.25 15.94
CA ASN A 141 18.81 18.13 15.31
C ASN A 141 18.58 17.84 13.81
N ILE A 142 18.76 16.58 13.41
CA ILE A 142 18.49 16.09 12.06
C ILE A 142 17.11 15.43 12.06
N ASP A 143 16.16 15.98 11.31
CA ASP A 143 14.79 15.43 11.24
C ASP A 143 14.59 14.47 10.04
N CYS A 144 13.42 13.86 10.00
CA CYS A 144 13.08 12.94 8.93
C CYS A 144 13.06 13.62 7.55
N GLY A 145 12.76 14.92 7.47
CA GLY A 145 12.83 15.71 6.25
C GLY A 145 14.26 15.85 5.72
N ASP A 146 15.21 16.14 6.61
CA ASP A 146 16.63 16.24 6.25
C ASP A 146 17.15 14.93 5.65
N ILE A 147 16.79 13.81 6.27
CA ILE A 147 17.19 12.48 5.78
C ILE A 147 16.52 12.18 4.43
N ALA A 148 15.25 12.52 4.26
CA ALA A 148 14.54 12.33 3.00
C ALA A 148 15.17 13.16 1.88
N HIS A 149 15.50 14.43 2.12
CA HIS A 149 16.20 15.27 1.14
C HIS A 149 17.58 14.68 0.79
N ARG A 150 18.29 14.18 1.80
CA ARG A 150 19.60 13.55 1.55
C ARG A 150 19.49 12.27 0.72
N LEU A 151 18.43 11.47 0.92
CA LEU A 151 18.17 10.33 0.06
C LEU A 151 17.92 10.75 -1.40
N MET A 152 17.22 11.85 -1.62
CA MET A 152 17.00 12.40 -2.97
C MET A 152 18.32 12.85 -3.63
N ASP A 153 19.28 13.40 -2.88
CA ASP A 153 20.62 13.71 -3.38
C ASP A 153 21.36 12.47 -3.89
N TYR A 154 21.06 11.30 -3.34
CA TYR A 154 21.60 10.02 -3.79
C TYR A 154 20.74 9.35 -4.88
N GLY A 155 19.72 10.02 -5.38
CA GLY A 155 18.85 9.52 -6.46
C GLY A 155 17.74 8.57 -6.00
N PHE A 156 17.45 8.50 -4.72
CA PHE A 156 16.32 7.73 -4.20
C PHE A 156 15.05 8.56 -4.19
N HIS A 157 13.92 7.93 -4.49
CA HIS A 157 12.63 8.50 -4.17
C HIS A 157 12.43 8.50 -2.65
N ALA A 158 12.14 9.66 -2.07
CA ALA A 158 12.01 9.78 -0.62
C ALA A 158 10.85 8.92 -0.09
N PRO A 159 11.05 8.17 1.02
CA PRO A 159 9.98 7.45 1.68
C PRO A 159 8.92 8.38 2.27
N THR A 160 7.77 7.83 2.66
CA THR A 160 6.73 8.57 3.39
C THR A 160 7.26 9.04 4.74
N LEU A 161 7.11 10.35 5.01
CA LEU A 161 7.61 10.99 6.23
C LEU A 161 6.55 10.97 7.33
N SER A 162 7.00 10.80 8.57
CA SER A 162 6.19 10.98 9.79
C SER A 162 4.83 10.28 9.72
N PHE A 163 4.80 9.07 9.18
CA PHE A 163 3.60 8.24 9.09
C PHE A 163 3.95 6.75 9.33
N PRO A 164 3.18 6.05 10.17
CA PRO A 164 2.06 6.52 11.02
C PRO A 164 2.49 7.27 12.27
N VAL A 165 3.78 7.35 12.55
CA VAL A 165 4.36 7.97 13.75
C VAL A 165 5.27 9.13 13.36
N HIS A 166 5.26 10.18 14.16
CA HIS A 166 6.11 11.35 13.95
C HIS A 166 7.61 10.99 14.03
N GLU A 167 8.45 11.71 13.26
CA GLU A 167 9.90 11.45 13.14
C GLU A 167 10.23 10.00 12.74
N THR A 168 9.51 9.47 11.77
CA THR A 168 9.78 8.16 11.16
C THR A 168 9.81 8.24 9.64
N LEU A 169 10.43 7.23 9.03
CA LEU A 169 10.35 6.97 7.59
C LEU A 169 9.68 5.61 7.36
N MET A 170 8.65 5.58 6.51
CA MET A 170 8.06 4.33 6.04
C MET A 170 8.70 3.93 4.73
N VAL A 171 9.46 2.84 4.74
CA VAL A 171 10.20 2.31 3.59
C VAL A 171 9.54 1.04 3.09
N GLU A 172 9.22 1.04 1.80
CA GLU A 172 8.62 -0.10 1.10
C GLU A 172 9.54 -0.58 -0.03
#